data_8e650d8e0031e9a7bbe1696fe804daec
#
_entry.id   8e650d8e0031e9a7bbe1696fe804daec
#
_cell.length_a   1.000
_cell.length_b   1.000
_cell.length_c   1.000
_cell.angle_alpha   90.00
_cell.angle_beta   90.00
_cell.angle_gamma   90.00
#
_symmetry.space_group_name_H-M   'P 1'
#
loop_
_entity.id
_entity.type
_entity.pdbx_description
1 polymer ?
#
loop_
_entity_poly.entity_id
_entity_poly.type
_entity_poly.pdbx_seq_one_letter_code
_entity_poly.pdbx_strand_id
1 'polypeptide(L)'
;MILEFFAFLVQENQGILTSMSRIIRAGLIQASSTHDGDQDPKLIRTAMIEKHMAFIEQAAAKGVQVLCLQELFYGPYFPAEQEMRWYSVTEAVPDGPTIQLMRETAKRLGIVLIVPIYEVEGTGIYYNTAAVIDADGRYLGKYRKSHLPHCHPGFWEKFYFRPGNLGYPVFETAVGKIGVYLCYDRHFPEGARCLGLNGAEIVFNPSATVAGLSEYLWKIEQPAHAVANQYFIAAINRVGIEKPWNIGEFYGQSYFCDPRGQMLAVASRDKDELLVADLDLGLIEEVRNVWQFYRDRRPETYDAIIDL
;
A
#
# COMPACT_ATOMS: atom_id res chain seq x y z
N MET A 1 -41.24 29.26 -14.59
CA MET A 1 -41.67 27.88 -14.92
C MET A 1 -40.51 26.89 -15.13
N ILE A 2 -39.48 27.19 -15.92
CA ILE A 2 -38.31 26.27 -16.11
C ILE A 2 -37.38 26.34 -14.90
N LEU A 3 -37.16 27.49 -14.30
CA LEU A 3 -36.30 27.66 -13.11
C LEU A 3 -36.92 27.08 -11.82
N GLU A 4 -38.23 27.08 -11.71
CA GLU A 4 -38.94 26.49 -10.57
C GLU A 4 -38.98 24.96 -10.65
N PHE A 5 -38.96 24.38 -11.86
CA PHE A 5 -38.86 22.93 -12.06
C PHE A 5 -37.46 22.37 -11.70
N PHE A 6 -36.41 23.14 -11.93
CA PHE A 6 -35.06 22.77 -11.48
C PHE A 6 -34.89 22.89 -9.95
N ALA A 7 -35.52 23.87 -9.32
CA ALA A 7 -35.51 24.01 -7.87
C ALA A 7 -36.27 22.86 -7.17
N PHE A 8 -37.34 22.37 -7.77
CA PHE A 8 -38.12 21.24 -7.26
C PHE A 8 -37.34 19.92 -7.37
N LEU A 9 -36.58 19.69 -8.45
CA LEU A 9 -35.72 18.50 -8.61
C LEU A 9 -34.50 18.49 -7.68
N VAL A 10 -34.05 19.64 -7.20
CA VAL A 10 -32.98 19.75 -6.21
C VAL A 10 -33.49 19.49 -4.79
N GLN A 11 -34.77 19.75 -4.50
CA GLN A 11 -35.35 19.58 -3.18
C GLN A 11 -35.88 18.16 -2.90
N GLU A 12 -36.19 17.35 -3.93
CA GLU A 12 -36.63 15.96 -3.75
C GLU A 12 -35.50 14.95 -3.59
N ASN A 13 -34.22 15.35 -3.74
CA ASN A 13 -33.05 14.47 -3.57
C ASN A 13 -32.46 14.46 -2.15
N GLN A 14 -33.19 14.95 -1.13
CA GLN A 14 -32.79 14.84 0.28
C GLN A 14 -33.15 13.50 0.94
N GLY A 15 -33.56 12.51 0.18
CA GLY A 15 -33.77 11.13 0.64
C GLY A 15 -32.63 10.16 0.39
N ILE A 16 -31.41 10.64 0.03
CA ILE A 16 -30.20 9.80 0.06
C ILE A 16 -29.94 9.51 1.52
N LEU A 17 -30.10 8.24 1.91
CA LEU A 17 -29.60 7.72 3.19
C LEU A 17 -28.17 8.26 3.36
N THR A 18 -28.03 9.29 4.20
CA THR A 18 -26.70 9.77 4.58
C THR A 18 -26.05 8.64 5.34
N SER A 19 -25.12 7.95 4.69
CA SER A 19 -24.23 7.00 5.36
C SER A 19 -23.62 7.71 6.57
N MET A 20 -23.62 7.05 7.72
CA MET A 20 -22.96 7.62 8.89
C MET A 20 -21.48 7.82 8.56
N SER A 21 -20.99 9.05 8.64
CA SER A 21 -19.60 9.40 8.42
C SER A 21 -18.72 8.56 9.35
N ARG A 22 -17.74 7.83 8.77
CA ARG A 22 -16.77 7.00 9.47
C ARG A 22 -15.36 7.44 9.06
N ILE A 23 -14.90 8.52 9.70
CA ILE A 23 -13.61 9.13 9.35
C ILE A 23 -12.46 8.37 10.00
N ILE A 24 -11.51 7.94 9.19
CA ILE A 24 -10.28 7.29 9.58
C ILE A 24 -9.09 8.17 9.18
N ARG A 25 -8.24 8.51 10.14
CA ARG A 25 -6.99 9.21 9.86
C ARG A 25 -5.90 8.24 9.48
N ALA A 26 -5.50 8.26 8.21
CA ALA A 26 -4.50 7.38 7.63
C ALA A 26 -3.17 8.11 7.38
N GLY A 27 -2.05 7.38 7.46
CA GLY A 27 -0.71 7.90 7.23
C GLY A 27 0.12 7.04 6.29
N LEU A 28 1.02 7.68 5.54
CA LEU A 28 2.00 7.04 4.68
C LEU A 28 3.38 7.60 4.99
N ILE A 29 4.39 6.74 5.17
CA ILE A 29 5.77 7.16 5.32
C ILE A 29 6.47 7.05 3.97
N GLN A 30 6.79 8.19 3.39
CA GLN A 30 7.65 8.34 2.22
C GLN A 30 9.05 8.69 2.70
N ALA A 31 10.06 7.86 2.37
CA ALA A 31 11.40 8.08 2.87
C ALA A 31 12.49 7.67 1.88
N SER A 32 13.63 8.36 1.92
CA SER A 32 14.89 8.02 1.25
C SER A 32 15.66 6.96 2.04
N SER A 33 16.59 6.25 1.39
CA SER A 33 17.56 5.42 2.09
C SER A 33 18.48 6.26 2.97
N THR A 34 18.86 5.73 4.14
CA THR A 34 19.79 6.41 5.07
C THR A 34 21.24 6.27 4.65
N HIS A 35 21.56 5.24 3.86
CA HIS A 35 22.91 4.88 3.45
C HIS A 35 22.92 4.44 1.99
N ASP A 36 24.11 4.51 1.39
CA ASP A 36 24.33 3.94 0.05
C ASP A 36 24.26 2.40 0.10
N GLY A 37 23.78 1.79 -0.97
CA GLY A 37 23.51 0.36 -1.01
C GLY A 37 24.75 -0.55 -0.99
N ASP A 38 25.98 -0.01 -1.13
CA ASP A 38 27.23 -0.76 -1.03
C ASP A 38 27.69 -1.00 0.43
N GLN A 39 27.04 -0.38 1.40
CA GLN A 39 27.35 -0.58 2.82
C GLN A 39 26.79 -1.90 3.37
N ASP A 40 27.15 -2.23 4.61
CA ASP A 40 26.66 -3.44 5.28
C ASP A 40 25.14 -3.45 5.37
N PRO A 41 24.44 -4.46 4.82
CA PRO A 41 22.99 -4.57 4.88
C PRO A 41 22.39 -4.45 6.29
N LYS A 42 23.09 -4.94 7.32
CA LYS A 42 22.63 -4.87 8.71
C LYS A 42 22.72 -3.46 9.29
N LEU A 43 23.75 -2.72 8.90
CA LEU A 43 23.88 -1.29 9.27
C LEU A 43 22.74 -0.49 8.66
N ILE A 44 22.49 -0.67 7.35
CA ILE A 44 21.42 0.02 6.64
C ILE A 44 20.07 -0.32 7.29
N ARG A 45 19.80 -1.61 7.56
CA ARG A 45 18.58 -2.06 8.20
C ARG A 45 18.33 -1.34 9.52
N THR A 46 19.33 -1.28 10.40
CA THR A 46 19.20 -0.65 11.70
C THR A 46 18.85 0.84 11.56
N ALA A 47 19.59 1.57 10.73
CA ALA A 47 19.36 3.00 10.52
C ALA A 47 18.00 3.30 9.86
N MET A 48 17.56 2.45 8.93
CA MET A 48 16.24 2.60 8.31
C MET A 48 15.10 2.32 9.29
N ILE A 49 15.23 1.31 10.16
CA ILE A 49 14.25 1.06 11.24
C ILE A 49 14.17 2.26 12.17
N GLU A 50 15.30 2.79 12.64
CA GLU A 50 15.34 3.99 13.52
C GLU A 50 14.66 5.19 12.85
N LYS A 51 14.95 5.43 11.57
CA LYS A 51 14.31 6.51 10.80
C LYS A 51 12.78 6.35 10.73
N HIS A 52 12.30 5.15 10.43
CA HIS A 52 10.85 4.88 10.34
C HIS A 52 10.19 4.94 11.72
N MET A 53 10.85 4.50 12.78
CA MET A 53 10.34 4.63 14.15
C MET A 53 10.06 6.09 14.51
N ALA A 54 10.95 7.03 14.14
CA ALA A 54 10.71 8.45 14.35
C ALA A 54 9.46 8.97 13.61
N PHE A 55 9.20 8.51 12.39
CA PHE A 55 7.98 8.84 11.66
C PHE A 55 6.72 8.19 12.26
N ILE A 56 6.82 6.96 12.78
CA ILE A 56 5.71 6.27 13.45
C ILE A 56 5.28 7.06 14.71
N GLU A 57 6.25 7.54 15.51
CA GLU A 57 5.96 8.39 16.66
C GLU A 57 5.29 9.72 16.25
N GLN A 58 5.75 10.34 15.17
CA GLN A 58 5.12 11.53 14.59
C GLN A 58 3.69 11.26 14.12
N ALA A 59 3.44 10.10 13.50
CA ALA A 59 2.13 9.69 13.05
C ALA A 59 1.17 9.55 14.23
N ALA A 60 1.59 8.88 15.29
CA ALA A 60 0.80 8.73 16.51
C ALA A 60 0.49 10.09 17.14
N ALA A 61 1.47 11.01 17.23
CA ALA A 61 1.28 12.36 17.74
C ALA A 61 0.28 13.19 16.91
N LYS A 62 0.11 12.87 15.62
CA LYS A 62 -0.89 13.47 14.72
C LYS A 62 -2.24 12.76 14.73
N GLY A 63 -2.43 11.74 15.57
CA GLY A 63 -3.66 10.97 15.68
C GLY A 63 -3.92 10.04 14.51
N VAL A 64 -2.88 9.60 13.80
CA VAL A 64 -2.98 8.59 12.73
C VAL A 64 -3.40 7.26 13.35
N GLN A 65 -4.41 6.63 12.78
CA GLN A 65 -4.98 5.37 13.26
C GLN A 65 -4.50 4.15 12.47
N VAL A 66 -4.10 4.38 11.21
CA VAL A 66 -3.51 3.35 10.35
C VAL A 66 -2.35 3.95 9.57
N LEU A 67 -1.22 3.26 9.55
CA LEU A 67 0.02 3.74 8.95
C LEU A 67 0.66 2.65 8.09
N CYS A 68 1.08 3.02 6.89
CA CYS A 68 1.81 2.12 6.01
C CYS A 68 3.23 2.63 5.76
N LEU A 69 4.20 1.71 5.83
CA LEU A 69 5.58 1.93 5.48
C LEU A 69 5.80 1.62 3.99
N GLN A 70 6.88 2.12 3.41
CA GLN A 70 7.24 1.85 2.01
C GLN A 70 7.66 0.39 1.78
N GLU A 71 7.66 -0.07 0.54
CA GLU A 71 8.11 -1.41 0.14
C GLU A 71 9.55 -1.68 0.62
N LEU A 72 9.79 -2.85 1.27
CA LEU A 72 11.10 -3.23 1.83
C LEU A 72 11.71 -2.13 2.70
N PHE A 73 10.91 -1.58 3.62
CA PHE A 73 11.15 -0.30 4.30
C PHE A 73 12.50 -0.21 5.04
N TYR A 74 13.03 -1.32 5.51
CA TYR A 74 14.25 -1.35 6.31
C TYR A 74 15.56 -1.47 5.49
N GLY A 75 15.48 -1.33 4.18
CA GLY A 75 16.67 -1.34 3.30
C GLY A 75 16.51 -0.40 2.12
N PRO A 76 17.56 -0.24 1.31
CA PRO A 76 17.41 0.32 -0.01
C PRO A 76 16.63 -0.66 -0.89
N TYR A 77 16.28 -0.26 -2.12
CA TYR A 77 15.73 -1.19 -3.09
C TYR A 77 16.81 -2.10 -3.65
N PHE A 78 17.29 -3.03 -2.81
CA PHE A 78 18.38 -3.94 -3.13
C PHE A 78 18.14 -4.85 -4.36
N PRO A 79 16.90 -5.10 -4.85
CA PRO A 79 16.70 -5.79 -6.12
C PRO A 79 17.27 -5.03 -7.35
N ALA A 80 17.86 -3.84 -7.14
CA ALA A 80 18.68 -3.15 -8.14
C ALA A 80 19.93 -3.91 -8.58
N GLU A 81 20.40 -4.85 -7.76
CA GLU A 81 21.51 -5.79 -8.03
C GLU A 81 21.11 -7.23 -7.75
N GLN A 82 21.98 -8.19 -8.09
CA GLN A 82 21.79 -9.62 -7.84
C GLN A 82 22.92 -10.14 -6.95
N GLU A 83 22.88 -9.76 -5.65
CA GLU A 83 23.92 -10.04 -4.67
C GLU A 83 23.41 -10.81 -3.46
N MET A 84 24.08 -11.91 -3.12
CA MET A 84 23.67 -12.82 -2.03
C MET A 84 23.73 -12.18 -0.64
N ARG A 85 24.50 -11.09 -0.46
CA ARG A 85 24.62 -10.41 0.85
C ARG A 85 23.28 -9.97 1.44
N TRP A 86 22.29 -9.69 0.60
CA TRP A 86 20.94 -9.26 1.03
C TRP A 86 20.13 -10.36 1.72
N TYR A 87 20.47 -11.64 1.53
CA TYR A 87 19.85 -12.72 2.32
C TYR A 87 20.14 -12.61 3.82
N SER A 88 21.19 -11.88 4.21
CA SER A 88 21.57 -11.68 5.62
C SER A 88 20.60 -10.81 6.42
N VAL A 89 19.66 -10.11 5.75
CA VAL A 89 18.66 -9.23 6.38
C VAL A 89 17.23 -9.76 6.26
N THR A 90 17.05 -11.01 5.83
CA THR A 90 15.75 -11.67 5.81
C THR A 90 15.29 -12.01 7.23
N GLU A 91 13.97 -11.97 7.45
CA GLU A 91 13.36 -12.29 8.74
C GLU A 91 12.15 -13.21 8.57
N ALA A 92 11.92 -14.07 9.55
CA ALA A 92 10.68 -14.85 9.62
C ALA A 92 9.49 -13.93 9.96
N VAL A 93 8.34 -14.19 9.38
CA VAL A 93 7.11 -13.45 9.67
C VAL A 93 6.06 -14.44 10.20
N PRO A 94 5.56 -14.24 11.45
CA PRO A 94 5.65 -13.02 12.29
C PRO A 94 6.82 -12.98 13.30
N ASP A 95 7.66 -13.98 13.39
CA ASP A 95 8.53 -14.21 14.56
C ASP A 95 9.86 -13.43 14.51
N GLY A 96 10.16 -12.76 13.40
CA GLY A 96 11.37 -11.95 13.25
C GLY A 96 11.40 -10.69 14.13
N PRO A 97 12.61 -10.19 14.46
CA PRO A 97 12.77 -9.09 15.41
C PRO A 97 12.09 -7.79 14.97
N THR A 98 12.07 -7.49 13.67
CA THR A 98 11.41 -6.28 13.17
C THR A 98 9.90 -6.36 13.36
N ILE A 99 9.26 -7.50 13.06
CA ILE A 99 7.82 -7.66 13.27
C ILE A 99 7.48 -7.63 14.75
N GLN A 100 8.29 -8.21 15.64
CA GLN A 100 8.06 -8.11 17.08
C GLN A 100 8.14 -6.66 17.57
N LEU A 101 9.16 -5.89 17.14
CA LEU A 101 9.26 -4.45 17.44
C LEU A 101 8.01 -3.69 16.97
N MET A 102 7.54 -3.95 15.75
CA MET A 102 6.36 -3.28 15.20
C MET A 102 5.07 -3.67 15.94
N ARG A 103 4.93 -4.91 16.42
CA ARG A 103 3.81 -5.35 17.25
C ARG A 103 3.77 -4.62 18.60
N GLU A 104 4.91 -4.50 19.27
CA GLU A 104 5.03 -3.75 20.52
C GLU A 104 4.73 -2.26 20.29
N THR A 105 5.22 -1.69 19.18
CA THR A 105 4.97 -0.30 18.80
C THR A 105 3.50 -0.05 18.48
N ALA A 106 2.85 -0.92 17.68
CA ALA A 106 1.44 -0.85 17.36
C ALA A 106 0.58 -0.84 18.64
N LYS A 107 0.86 -1.78 19.56
CA LYS A 107 0.17 -1.89 20.85
C LYS A 107 0.37 -0.64 21.72
N ARG A 108 1.59 -0.16 21.83
CA ARG A 108 1.93 1.02 22.65
C ARG A 108 1.27 2.30 22.16
N LEU A 109 1.18 2.46 20.83
CA LEU A 109 0.67 3.68 20.20
C LEU A 109 -0.83 3.59 19.83
N GLY A 110 -1.41 2.39 19.87
CA GLY A 110 -2.80 2.17 19.46
C GLY A 110 -3.03 2.38 17.96
N ILE A 111 -2.06 2.00 17.12
CA ILE A 111 -2.06 2.27 15.67
C ILE A 111 -1.96 0.98 14.86
N VAL A 112 -2.77 0.86 13.81
CA VAL A 112 -2.65 -0.25 12.83
C VAL A 112 -1.42 -0.02 11.96
N LEU A 113 -0.56 -1.03 11.80
CA LEU A 113 0.66 -0.94 11.00
C LEU A 113 0.64 -1.92 9.82
N ILE A 114 0.98 -1.42 8.62
CA ILE A 114 1.30 -2.22 7.46
C ILE A 114 2.82 -2.16 7.26
N VAL A 115 3.49 -3.32 7.37
CA VAL A 115 4.95 -3.44 7.49
C VAL A 115 5.50 -4.29 6.34
N PRO A 116 5.94 -3.67 5.23
CA PRO A 116 6.57 -4.37 4.12
C PRO A 116 8.00 -4.80 4.44
N ILE A 117 8.30 -6.10 4.31
CA ILE A 117 9.53 -6.73 4.80
C ILE A 117 10.04 -7.82 3.84
N TYR A 118 11.35 -8.13 3.90
CA TYR A 118 11.96 -9.26 3.22
C TYR A 118 11.83 -10.52 4.07
N GLU A 119 10.86 -11.37 3.73
CA GLU A 119 10.51 -12.57 4.48
C GLU A 119 11.37 -13.77 4.08
N VAL A 120 11.81 -14.57 5.07
CA VAL A 120 12.22 -15.95 4.91
C VAL A 120 11.15 -16.86 5.52
N GLU A 121 10.60 -17.83 4.75
CA GLU A 121 9.60 -18.79 5.23
C GLU A 121 10.23 -20.12 5.63
N GLY A 122 11.29 -20.52 4.97
CA GLY A 122 11.99 -21.78 5.19
C GLY A 122 13.34 -21.78 4.50
N THR A 123 14.00 -22.90 4.44
CA THR A 123 15.32 -22.98 3.84
C THR A 123 15.30 -22.58 2.36
N GLY A 124 15.86 -21.40 2.04
CA GLY A 124 15.97 -20.89 0.68
C GLY A 124 14.65 -20.43 0.05
N ILE A 125 13.61 -20.13 0.85
CA ILE A 125 12.31 -19.65 0.38
C ILE A 125 12.09 -18.24 0.90
N TYR A 126 12.04 -17.28 -0.01
CA TYR A 126 11.95 -15.85 0.31
C TYR A 126 10.79 -15.17 -0.40
N TYR A 127 10.22 -14.16 0.25
CA TYR A 127 9.11 -13.38 -0.30
C TYR A 127 9.28 -11.88 -0.02
N ASN A 128 8.77 -11.07 -0.93
CA ASN A 128 8.46 -9.67 -0.66
C ASN A 128 7.08 -9.64 0.00
N THR A 129 7.03 -9.28 1.28
CA THR A 129 5.88 -9.50 2.16
C THR A 129 5.48 -8.22 2.87
N ALA A 130 4.19 -7.99 3.05
CA ALA A 130 3.66 -6.97 3.95
C ALA A 130 2.89 -7.64 5.09
N ALA A 131 3.37 -7.46 6.32
CA ALA A 131 2.68 -7.89 7.53
C ALA A 131 1.64 -6.84 7.94
N VAL A 132 0.47 -7.28 8.42
CA VAL A 132 -0.57 -6.41 8.98
C VAL A 132 -0.71 -6.66 10.47
N ILE A 133 -0.58 -5.60 11.26
CA ILE A 133 -0.57 -5.61 12.71
C ILE A 133 -1.68 -4.68 13.19
N ASP A 134 -2.57 -5.17 14.04
CA ASP A 134 -3.68 -4.39 14.58
C ASP A 134 -3.21 -3.44 15.70
N ALA A 135 -4.05 -2.48 16.04
CA ALA A 135 -3.80 -1.45 17.04
C ALA A 135 -3.51 -1.99 18.45
N ASP A 136 -3.92 -3.23 18.75
CA ASP A 136 -3.60 -3.93 20.00
C ASP A 136 -2.26 -4.71 19.95
N GLY A 137 -1.54 -4.65 18.83
CA GLY A 137 -0.29 -5.38 18.57
C GLY A 137 -0.50 -6.82 18.09
N ARG A 138 -1.73 -7.23 17.83
CA ARG A 138 -2.02 -8.57 17.29
C ARG A 138 -1.61 -8.63 15.82
N TYR A 139 -0.82 -9.64 15.46
CA TYR A 139 -0.53 -9.96 14.08
C TYR A 139 -1.78 -10.57 13.43
N LEU A 140 -2.30 -9.92 12.37
CA LEU A 140 -3.51 -10.36 11.67
C LEU A 140 -3.22 -11.27 10.49
N GLY A 141 -2.02 -11.20 9.95
CA GLY A 141 -1.61 -11.96 8.78
C GLY A 141 -0.67 -11.15 7.88
N LYS A 142 -0.44 -11.67 6.68
CA LYS A 142 0.47 -11.08 5.70
C LYS A 142 -0.06 -11.24 4.28
N TYR A 143 0.36 -10.31 3.42
CA TYR A 143 0.28 -10.43 1.98
C TYR A 143 1.68 -10.68 1.42
N ARG A 144 1.81 -11.57 0.45
CA ARG A 144 3.04 -11.82 -0.32
C ARG A 144 2.84 -11.34 -1.75
N LYS A 145 3.75 -10.52 -2.24
CA LYS A 145 3.70 -9.95 -3.59
C LYS A 145 3.51 -11.03 -4.65
N SER A 146 2.40 -10.95 -5.38
CA SER A 146 2.01 -11.96 -6.36
C SER A 146 2.80 -11.82 -7.65
N HIS A 147 3.03 -10.59 -8.12
CA HIS A 147 3.69 -10.31 -9.39
C HIS A 147 5.07 -9.69 -9.14
N LEU A 148 6.11 -10.32 -9.65
CA LEU A 148 7.50 -9.92 -9.46
C LEU A 148 8.06 -9.37 -10.76
N PRO A 149 8.53 -8.11 -10.80
CA PRO A 149 9.23 -7.57 -11.97
C PRO A 149 10.57 -8.27 -12.17
N HIS A 150 10.99 -8.33 -13.44
CA HIS A 150 12.33 -8.73 -13.83
C HIS A 150 12.70 -7.99 -15.11
N CYS A 151 13.11 -6.74 -14.98
CA CYS A 151 13.35 -5.86 -16.11
C CYS A 151 14.41 -4.80 -15.84
N HIS A 152 14.97 -4.25 -16.92
CA HIS A 152 15.86 -3.11 -16.86
C HIS A 152 15.14 -1.86 -16.33
N PRO A 153 15.87 -0.92 -15.71
CA PRO A 153 17.34 -0.88 -15.55
C PRO A 153 17.88 -1.66 -14.33
N GLY A 154 17.02 -2.15 -13.42
CA GLY A 154 17.44 -2.82 -12.19
C GLY A 154 16.27 -3.20 -11.31
N PHE A 155 15.33 -4.01 -11.83
CA PHE A 155 14.20 -4.56 -11.07
C PHE A 155 14.28 -6.09 -11.10
N TRP A 156 15.30 -6.64 -10.40
CA TRP A 156 15.64 -8.07 -10.45
C TRP A 156 14.99 -8.87 -9.35
N GLU A 157 13.73 -8.61 -9.03
CA GLU A 157 13.01 -9.22 -7.90
C GLU A 157 12.92 -10.76 -8.00
N LYS A 158 12.84 -11.32 -9.22
CA LYS A 158 12.82 -12.79 -9.42
C LYS A 158 14.11 -13.50 -9.01
N PHE A 159 15.21 -12.77 -8.79
CA PHE A 159 16.43 -13.32 -8.22
C PHE A 159 16.27 -13.62 -6.73
N TYR A 160 15.51 -12.78 -6.01
CA TYR A 160 15.37 -12.86 -4.56
C TYR A 160 14.10 -13.57 -4.10
N PHE A 161 12.97 -13.32 -4.79
CA PHE A 161 11.67 -13.66 -4.27
C PHE A 161 10.97 -14.73 -5.10
N ARG A 162 10.23 -15.56 -4.39
CA ARG A 162 9.21 -16.43 -4.97
C ARG A 162 7.90 -15.63 -5.12
N PRO A 163 7.10 -15.86 -6.18
CA PRO A 163 5.75 -15.31 -6.29
C PRO A 163 4.89 -15.66 -5.07
N GLY A 164 4.07 -14.71 -4.64
CA GLY A 164 3.16 -14.86 -3.52
C GLY A 164 2.17 -16.03 -3.71
N ASN A 165 1.83 -16.69 -2.62
CA ASN A 165 0.99 -17.90 -2.61
C ASN A 165 -0.20 -17.80 -1.62
N LEU A 166 -0.55 -16.60 -1.17
CA LEU A 166 -1.61 -16.37 -0.18
C LEU A 166 -2.89 -15.78 -0.81
N GLY A 167 -2.90 -15.58 -2.13
CA GLY A 167 -3.98 -14.86 -2.81
C GLY A 167 -4.02 -13.39 -2.38
N TYR A 168 -5.21 -12.83 -2.27
CA TYR A 168 -5.45 -11.42 -1.96
C TYR A 168 -6.26 -11.28 -0.66
N PRO A 169 -5.66 -11.55 0.50
CA PRO A 169 -6.35 -11.47 1.77
C PRO A 169 -6.74 -10.03 2.11
N VAL A 170 -7.86 -9.89 2.81
CA VAL A 170 -8.31 -8.64 3.41
C VAL A 170 -8.36 -8.84 4.91
N PHE A 171 -7.81 -7.89 5.65
CA PHE A 171 -7.64 -7.97 7.09
C PHE A 171 -8.65 -7.08 7.80
N GLU A 172 -9.42 -7.65 8.71
CA GLU A 172 -10.30 -6.89 9.59
C GLU A 172 -9.48 -6.29 10.73
N THR A 173 -9.39 -4.96 10.75
CA THR A 173 -8.61 -4.19 11.72
C THR A 173 -9.50 -3.30 12.57
N ALA A 174 -8.93 -2.70 13.61
CA ALA A 174 -9.63 -1.73 14.46
C ALA A 174 -10.21 -0.53 13.70
N VAL A 175 -9.72 -0.22 12.48
CA VAL A 175 -10.12 0.97 11.70
C VAL A 175 -10.95 0.63 10.46
N GLY A 176 -10.98 -0.64 10.03
CA GLY A 176 -11.71 -1.09 8.85
C GLY A 176 -11.03 -2.24 8.15
N LYS A 177 -11.51 -2.58 6.95
CA LYS A 177 -11.05 -3.72 6.15
C LYS A 177 -9.92 -3.29 5.22
N ILE A 178 -8.71 -3.80 5.46
CA ILE A 178 -7.49 -3.40 4.76
C ILE A 178 -7.04 -4.50 3.80
N GLY A 179 -6.83 -4.11 2.53
CA GLY A 179 -6.10 -4.88 1.54
C GLY A 179 -4.69 -4.35 1.35
N VAL A 180 -3.77 -5.21 0.92
CA VAL A 180 -2.42 -4.82 0.52
C VAL A 180 -2.13 -5.34 -0.88
N TYR A 181 -1.47 -4.49 -1.68
CA TYR A 181 -1.18 -4.72 -3.08
C TYR A 181 0.20 -4.13 -3.36
N LEU A 182 1.25 -4.98 -3.49
CA LEU A 182 2.63 -4.50 -3.46
C LEU A 182 3.14 -4.06 -4.84
N CYS A 183 3.51 -2.80 -4.98
CA CYS A 183 4.29 -2.21 -6.07
C CYS A 183 3.82 -2.65 -7.48
N TYR A 184 4.55 -3.56 -8.11
CA TYR A 184 4.30 -4.08 -9.46
C TYR A 184 2.91 -4.72 -9.61
N ASP A 185 2.32 -5.22 -8.54
CA ASP A 185 0.96 -5.76 -8.55
C ASP A 185 -0.07 -4.77 -9.12
N ARG A 186 0.16 -3.44 -8.97
CA ARG A 186 -0.75 -2.39 -9.46
C ARG A 186 -1.02 -2.45 -10.96
N HIS A 187 -0.14 -3.07 -11.74
CA HIS A 187 -0.32 -3.23 -13.19
C HIS A 187 -1.35 -4.31 -13.55
N PHE A 188 -1.82 -5.10 -12.57
CA PHE A 188 -2.72 -6.25 -12.75
C PHE A 188 -4.09 -5.97 -12.11
N PRO A 189 -5.10 -5.56 -12.89
CA PRO A 189 -6.42 -5.21 -12.36
C PRO A 189 -7.15 -6.40 -11.72
N GLU A 190 -6.76 -7.64 -12.04
CA GLU A 190 -7.34 -8.87 -11.50
C GLU A 190 -7.17 -8.94 -9.98
N GLY A 191 -5.96 -8.66 -9.46
CA GLY A 191 -5.70 -8.67 -8.02
C GLY A 191 -6.41 -7.52 -7.31
N ALA A 192 -6.46 -6.33 -7.93
CA ALA A 192 -7.23 -5.20 -7.42
C ALA A 192 -8.72 -5.55 -7.29
N ARG A 193 -9.29 -6.26 -8.28
CA ARG A 193 -10.66 -6.77 -8.24
C ARG A 193 -10.86 -7.80 -7.14
N CYS A 194 -9.92 -8.74 -6.97
CA CYS A 194 -9.98 -9.73 -5.89
C CYS A 194 -10.04 -9.07 -4.50
N LEU A 195 -9.20 -8.06 -4.24
CA LEU A 195 -9.24 -7.30 -3.00
C LEU A 195 -10.61 -6.64 -2.76
N GLY A 196 -11.19 -6.04 -3.80
CA GLY A 196 -12.53 -5.46 -3.72
C GLY A 196 -13.62 -6.50 -3.44
N LEU A 197 -13.57 -7.66 -4.08
CA LEU A 197 -14.51 -8.76 -3.85
C LEU A 197 -14.38 -9.36 -2.44
N ASN A 198 -13.18 -9.35 -1.89
CA ASN A 198 -12.91 -9.77 -0.51
C ASN A 198 -13.29 -8.67 0.52
N GLY A 199 -13.81 -7.53 0.05
CA GLY A 199 -14.41 -6.50 0.87
C GLY A 199 -13.44 -5.43 1.38
N ALA A 200 -12.29 -5.23 0.74
CA ALA A 200 -11.38 -4.15 1.10
C ALA A 200 -12.09 -2.78 1.07
N GLU A 201 -11.82 -1.96 2.08
CA GLU A 201 -12.26 -0.57 2.19
C GLU A 201 -11.11 0.40 1.87
N ILE A 202 -9.90 0.03 2.31
CA ILE A 202 -8.66 0.76 2.02
C ILE A 202 -7.65 -0.26 1.47
N VAL A 203 -7.05 0.04 0.32
CA VAL A 203 -5.98 -0.76 -0.26
C VAL A 203 -4.68 0.03 -0.22
N PHE A 204 -3.68 -0.48 0.48
CA PHE A 204 -2.34 0.09 0.54
C PHE A 204 -1.46 -0.52 -0.55
N ASN A 205 -0.74 0.33 -1.28
CA ASN A 205 0.22 -0.07 -2.30
C ASN A 205 1.62 0.45 -1.98
N PRO A 206 2.35 -0.21 -1.06
CA PRO A 206 3.76 0.09 -0.85
C PRO A 206 4.57 -0.22 -2.10
N SER A 207 5.40 0.74 -2.53
CA SER A 207 6.10 0.68 -3.81
C SER A 207 7.53 1.21 -3.72
N ALA A 208 8.33 0.81 -4.74
CA ALA A 208 9.62 1.35 -5.07
C ALA A 208 9.66 1.54 -6.59
N THR A 209 9.30 2.73 -7.07
CA THR A 209 9.18 3.01 -8.51
C THR A 209 9.89 4.30 -8.88
N VAL A 210 10.60 4.26 -10.02
CA VAL A 210 11.51 5.32 -10.48
C VAL A 210 10.93 6.14 -11.63
N ALA A 211 11.40 7.38 -11.73
CA ALA A 211 11.05 8.29 -12.82
C ALA A 211 11.45 7.74 -14.19
N GLY A 212 10.70 8.12 -15.21
CA GLY A 212 10.96 7.76 -16.61
C GLY A 212 10.51 6.36 -17.02
N LEU A 213 10.31 5.42 -16.09
CA LEU A 213 9.85 4.06 -16.41
C LEU A 213 8.33 3.95 -16.34
N SER A 214 7.75 4.16 -15.18
CA SER A 214 6.31 3.94 -14.91
C SER A 214 5.62 5.12 -14.21
N GLU A 215 6.27 6.28 -14.15
CA GLU A 215 5.73 7.46 -13.44
C GLU A 215 4.37 7.90 -13.98
N TYR A 216 4.17 7.83 -15.31
CA TYR A 216 2.88 8.19 -15.90
C TYR A 216 1.74 7.24 -15.47
N LEU A 217 2.04 5.96 -15.20
CA LEU A 217 1.06 4.97 -14.74
C LEU A 217 0.64 5.19 -13.28
N TRP A 218 1.52 5.80 -12.48
CA TRP A 218 1.29 6.03 -11.05
C TRP A 218 -0.01 6.79 -10.75
N LYS A 219 -0.34 7.75 -11.61
CA LYS A 219 -1.55 8.58 -11.49
C LYS A 219 -2.75 8.06 -12.28
N ILE A 220 -2.62 6.95 -12.98
CA ILE A 220 -3.68 6.39 -13.83
C ILE A 220 -4.21 5.08 -13.25
N GLU A 221 -3.34 4.11 -13.03
CA GLU A 221 -3.75 2.73 -12.71
C GLU A 221 -4.47 2.63 -11.37
N GLN A 222 -3.90 3.18 -10.33
CA GLN A 222 -4.45 3.03 -8.98
C GLN A 222 -5.72 3.84 -8.75
N PRO A 223 -5.88 5.08 -9.25
CA PRO A 223 -7.17 5.76 -9.28
C PRO A 223 -8.23 5.01 -10.08
N ALA A 224 -7.85 4.37 -11.21
CA ALA A 224 -8.77 3.51 -11.95
C ALA A 224 -9.21 2.30 -11.11
N HIS A 225 -8.29 1.69 -10.33
CA HIS A 225 -8.64 0.63 -9.39
C HIS A 225 -9.57 1.13 -8.27
N ALA A 226 -9.33 2.33 -7.73
CA ALA A 226 -10.20 2.94 -6.73
C ALA A 226 -11.63 3.08 -7.25
N VAL A 227 -11.81 3.62 -8.45
CA VAL A 227 -13.12 3.79 -9.10
C VAL A 227 -13.77 2.44 -9.41
N ALA A 228 -13.03 1.54 -10.06
CA ALA A 228 -13.58 0.25 -10.50
C ALA A 228 -13.98 -0.67 -9.35
N ASN A 229 -13.34 -0.53 -8.18
CA ASN A 229 -13.57 -1.37 -7.00
C ASN A 229 -14.19 -0.60 -5.83
N GLN A 230 -14.43 0.70 -5.98
CA GLN A 230 -15.14 1.53 -5.00
C GLN A 230 -14.55 1.39 -3.58
N TYR A 231 -13.24 1.57 -3.48
CA TYR A 231 -12.46 1.59 -2.25
C TYR A 231 -11.43 2.72 -2.27
N PHE A 232 -10.85 3.06 -1.11
CA PHE A 232 -9.74 4.00 -1.04
C PHE A 232 -8.43 3.34 -1.46
N ILE A 233 -7.58 4.11 -2.14
CA ILE A 233 -6.18 3.74 -2.41
C ILE A 233 -5.25 4.62 -1.58
N ALA A 234 -4.24 3.97 -1.00
CA ALA A 234 -3.15 4.58 -0.26
C ALA A 234 -1.82 4.11 -0.90
N ALA A 235 -1.27 4.91 -1.80
CA ALA A 235 -0.09 4.57 -2.59
C ALA A 235 1.17 5.21 -2.00
N ILE A 236 2.17 4.39 -1.67
CA ILE A 236 3.42 4.84 -1.04
C ILE A 236 4.59 4.56 -1.97
N ASN A 237 5.43 5.55 -2.20
CA ASN A 237 6.70 5.42 -2.91
C ASN A 237 7.86 5.88 -2.05
N ARG A 238 9.08 5.52 -2.45
CA ARG A 238 10.35 6.04 -1.93
C ARG A 238 10.68 7.39 -2.56
N VAL A 239 11.72 8.05 -2.03
CA VAL A 239 12.30 9.26 -2.62
C VAL A 239 13.81 9.14 -2.76
N GLY A 240 14.37 9.89 -3.72
CA GLY A 240 15.80 10.09 -3.89
C GLY A 240 16.48 9.06 -4.79
N ILE A 241 17.80 9.11 -4.80
CA ILE A 241 18.66 8.22 -5.59
C ILE A 241 19.39 7.30 -4.64
N GLU A 242 19.29 6.00 -4.88
CA GLU A 242 19.98 4.98 -4.07
C GLU A 242 21.25 4.52 -4.80
N LYS A 243 22.39 5.00 -4.32
CA LYS A 243 23.71 4.59 -4.83
C LYS A 243 24.12 3.22 -4.28
N PRO A 244 25.00 2.49 -4.98
CA PRO A 244 25.73 2.89 -6.20
C PRO A 244 24.94 2.63 -7.50
N TRP A 245 23.69 2.19 -7.40
CA TRP A 245 22.90 1.77 -8.56
C TRP A 245 22.40 2.97 -9.39
N ASN A 246 22.40 2.77 -10.70
CA ASN A 246 21.87 3.75 -11.65
C ASN A 246 20.51 3.30 -12.21
N ILE A 247 19.57 3.00 -11.35
CA ILE A 247 18.23 2.55 -11.75
C ILE A 247 17.24 3.70 -11.97
N GLY A 248 17.59 4.90 -11.56
CA GLY A 248 16.76 6.11 -11.65
C GLY A 248 16.49 6.75 -10.30
N GLU A 249 15.73 7.83 -10.31
CA GLU A 249 15.29 8.57 -9.13
C GLU A 249 13.92 8.03 -8.67
N PHE A 250 13.80 7.64 -7.40
CA PHE A 250 12.51 7.40 -6.76
C PHE A 250 11.82 8.75 -6.56
N TYR A 251 10.70 8.96 -7.22
CA TYR A 251 10.05 10.26 -7.36
C TYR A 251 9.04 10.59 -6.27
N GLY A 252 8.94 9.82 -5.21
CA GLY A 252 7.97 10.07 -4.14
C GLY A 252 6.55 10.14 -4.66
N GLN A 253 5.88 11.27 -4.45
CA GLN A 253 4.49 11.51 -4.85
C GLN A 253 3.54 10.43 -4.33
N SER A 254 3.77 9.97 -3.10
CA SER A 254 2.82 9.14 -2.38
C SER A 254 1.48 9.85 -2.25
N TYR A 255 0.37 9.12 -2.26
CA TYR A 255 -0.95 9.77 -2.22
C TYR A 255 -2.04 8.91 -1.62
N PHE A 256 -3.14 9.57 -1.25
CA PHE A 256 -4.42 8.97 -1.00
C PHE A 256 -5.40 9.33 -2.11
N CYS A 257 -6.18 8.34 -2.56
CA CYS A 257 -7.21 8.51 -3.57
C CYS A 257 -8.53 7.92 -3.06
N ASP A 258 -9.64 8.64 -3.30
CA ASP A 258 -10.97 8.22 -2.88
C ASP A 258 -11.64 7.25 -3.88
N PRO A 259 -12.79 6.63 -3.53
CA PRO A 259 -13.53 5.73 -4.42
C PRO A 259 -14.07 6.37 -5.72
N ARG A 260 -13.97 7.69 -5.86
CA ARG A 260 -14.30 8.43 -7.09
C ARG A 260 -13.08 8.75 -7.95
N GLY A 261 -11.88 8.30 -7.53
CA GLY A 261 -10.64 8.55 -8.22
C GLY A 261 -10.01 9.93 -7.94
N GLN A 262 -10.52 10.66 -6.94
CA GLN A 262 -10.02 11.97 -6.58
C GLN A 262 -8.84 11.86 -5.62
N MET A 263 -7.78 12.63 -5.89
CA MET A 263 -6.63 12.73 -4.99
C MET A 263 -6.99 13.56 -3.76
N LEU A 264 -6.92 12.97 -2.58
CA LEU A 264 -7.20 13.65 -1.30
C LEU A 264 -5.98 14.37 -0.75
N ALA A 265 -4.81 13.76 -0.90
CA ALA A 265 -3.52 14.32 -0.50
C ALA A 265 -2.42 13.70 -1.35
N VAL A 266 -1.40 14.49 -1.66
CA VAL A 266 -0.22 14.06 -2.44
C VAL A 266 1.03 14.58 -1.77
N ALA A 267 2.00 13.69 -1.55
CA ALA A 267 3.31 14.00 -0.99
C ALA A 267 4.22 14.71 -2.01
N SER A 268 5.28 15.34 -1.52
CA SER A 268 6.31 15.96 -2.36
C SER A 268 7.03 14.92 -3.24
N ARG A 269 7.77 15.43 -4.22
CA ARG A 269 8.55 14.57 -5.11
C ARG A 269 9.87 14.11 -4.49
N ASP A 270 10.44 14.90 -3.58
CA ASP A 270 11.86 14.86 -3.25
C ASP A 270 12.18 14.86 -1.74
N LYS A 271 11.15 14.73 -0.89
CA LYS A 271 11.36 14.83 0.57
C LYS A 271 10.92 13.60 1.31
N ASP A 272 11.64 13.33 2.38
CA ASP A 272 11.14 12.46 3.44
C ASP A 272 9.98 13.12 4.13
N GLU A 273 8.82 12.47 4.16
CA GLU A 273 7.66 13.04 4.82
C GLU A 273 6.63 12.00 5.27
N LEU A 274 5.88 12.38 6.29
CA LEU A 274 4.67 11.69 6.71
C LEU A 274 3.47 12.38 6.06
N LEU A 275 2.88 11.74 5.06
CA LEU A 275 1.62 12.17 4.46
C LEU A 275 0.45 11.69 5.31
N VAL A 276 -0.48 12.58 5.65
CA VAL A 276 -1.68 12.25 6.45
C VAL A 276 -2.92 12.72 5.71
N ALA A 277 -3.97 11.88 5.71
CA ALA A 277 -5.29 12.24 5.20
C ALA A 277 -6.40 11.63 6.07
N ASP A 278 -7.53 12.32 6.12
CA ASP A 278 -8.76 11.81 6.70
C ASP A 278 -9.60 11.16 5.59
N LEU A 279 -9.93 9.88 5.76
CA LEU A 279 -10.70 9.06 4.83
C LEU A 279 -12.09 8.83 5.41
N ASP A 280 -13.14 9.36 4.76
CA ASP A 280 -14.51 9.05 5.16
C ASP A 280 -14.97 7.76 4.49
N LEU A 281 -14.88 6.64 5.19
CA LEU A 281 -15.29 5.34 4.68
C LEU A 281 -16.80 5.24 4.39
N GLY A 282 -17.62 6.18 4.86
CA GLY A 282 -19.03 6.30 4.47
C GLY A 282 -19.21 6.59 2.98
N LEU A 283 -18.22 7.24 2.34
CA LEU A 283 -18.22 7.49 0.89
C LEU A 283 -18.26 6.20 0.05
N ILE A 284 -17.72 5.09 0.58
CA ILE A 284 -17.77 3.78 -0.10
C ILE A 284 -19.22 3.35 -0.30
N GLU A 285 -20.05 3.47 0.73
CA GLU A 285 -21.45 3.13 0.67
C GLU A 285 -22.24 4.05 -0.29
N GLU A 286 -21.98 5.36 -0.23
CA GLU A 286 -22.57 6.31 -1.15
C GLU A 286 -22.30 5.95 -2.62
N VAL A 287 -21.02 5.69 -2.96
CA VAL A 287 -20.62 5.37 -4.33
C VAL A 287 -21.22 4.03 -4.77
N ARG A 288 -21.25 3.02 -3.88
CA ARG A 288 -21.86 1.71 -4.16
C ARG A 288 -23.37 1.77 -4.35
N ASN A 289 -24.03 2.70 -3.64
CA ASN A 289 -25.47 2.92 -3.81
C ASN A 289 -25.82 3.58 -5.16
N VAL A 290 -24.93 4.41 -5.69
CA VAL A 290 -25.10 5.03 -7.02
C VAL A 290 -24.73 4.06 -8.15
N TRP A 291 -23.58 3.39 -8.03
CA TRP A 291 -23.00 2.52 -9.05
C TRP A 291 -22.89 1.08 -8.55
N GLN A 292 -23.75 0.21 -9.02
CA GLN A 292 -23.87 -1.19 -8.58
C GLN A 292 -22.84 -2.12 -9.26
N PHE A 293 -21.57 -1.70 -9.36
CA PHE A 293 -20.54 -2.41 -10.13
C PHE A 293 -20.36 -3.87 -9.72
N TYR A 294 -20.47 -4.21 -8.42
CA TYR A 294 -20.32 -5.58 -7.95
C TYR A 294 -21.52 -6.46 -8.31
N ARG A 295 -22.75 -5.92 -8.25
CA ARG A 295 -23.99 -6.61 -8.64
C ARG A 295 -24.01 -6.89 -10.12
N ASP A 296 -23.55 -5.93 -10.94
CA ASP A 296 -23.69 -5.96 -12.40
C ASP A 296 -22.54 -6.69 -13.10
N ARG A 297 -21.62 -7.30 -12.31
CA ARG A 297 -20.57 -8.19 -12.85
C ARG A 297 -21.18 -9.40 -13.56
N ARG A 298 -20.49 -9.85 -14.59
CA ARG A 298 -20.86 -11.03 -15.41
C ARG A 298 -19.74 -12.08 -15.35
N PRO A 299 -19.48 -12.73 -14.17
CA PRO A 299 -18.36 -13.68 -14.00
C PRO A 299 -18.36 -14.79 -15.04
N GLU A 300 -19.52 -15.21 -15.49
CA GLU A 300 -19.72 -16.24 -16.52
C GLU A 300 -19.19 -15.85 -17.90
N THR A 301 -18.72 -14.62 -18.09
CA THR A 301 -18.12 -14.13 -19.35
C THR A 301 -16.62 -13.88 -19.23
N TYR A 302 -15.99 -14.21 -18.08
CA TYR A 302 -14.60 -13.83 -17.76
C TYR A 302 -13.63 -15.01 -17.79
N ASP A 303 -14.00 -16.16 -18.39
CA ASP A 303 -13.16 -17.37 -18.43
C ASP A 303 -11.75 -17.07 -19.00
N ALA A 304 -11.67 -16.22 -20.03
CA ALA A 304 -10.39 -15.82 -20.63
C ALA A 304 -9.41 -15.13 -19.67
N ILE A 305 -9.85 -14.67 -18.48
CA ILE A 305 -8.96 -14.07 -17.49
C ILE A 305 -8.15 -15.14 -16.73
N ILE A 306 -8.69 -16.36 -16.63
CA ILE A 306 -8.09 -17.47 -15.88
C ILE A 306 -7.53 -18.56 -16.80
N ASP A 307 -7.84 -18.54 -18.09
CA ASP A 307 -7.30 -19.47 -19.09
C ASP A 307 -5.86 -19.05 -19.44
N LEU A 308 -4.95 -20.05 -19.56
CA LEU A 308 -3.54 -19.87 -19.94
C LEU A 308 -3.33 -20.13 -21.42
#